data_31e874ff89334568bc4fa63da1657338
#
_entry.id   31e874ff89334568bc4fa63da1657338
#
_cell.length_a   1.000
_cell.length_b   1.000
_cell.length_c   1.000
_cell.angle_alpha   90.00
_cell.angle_beta   90.00
_cell.angle_gamma   90.00
#
_symmetry.space_group_name_H-M   'P 1'
#
loop_
_entity.id
_entity.type
_entity.pdbx_description
1 polymer ?
#
loop_
_entity_poly.entity_id
_entity_poly.type
_entity_poly.pdbx_seq_one_letter_code
_entity_poly.pdbx_strand_id
1 'polypeptide(L)'
;MTRREGVQLAALLVAAAALYVTHSFLRYATYEAKGYDLGIFDQVVRQYALFNAPLSSVKGVDFHILGDHFHPILALLAPFYWVWPDPRMLGVVMALALAASAVPVYLFARRRTGHGVALAAVAALLLSWPFQAMVNWDFHEVTLGVPILAWLVWALDGQRAWLATGLAALLLTVREDMGVTLLAVALVMAI
;
A
#
# COMPACT_ATOMS: atom_id res chain seq x y z
N MET A 1 -23.98 6.44 2.88
CA MET A 1 -23.37 7.06 1.68
C MET A 1 -24.40 7.03 0.55
N THR A 2 -24.72 8.17 -0.06
CA THR A 2 -25.60 8.23 -1.24
C THR A 2 -24.83 7.78 -2.50
N ARG A 3 -25.57 7.45 -3.58
CA ARG A 3 -24.95 7.11 -4.89
C ARG A 3 -24.02 8.24 -5.40
N ARG A 4 -24.45 9.51 -5.23
CA ARG A 4 -23.66 10.68 -5.64
C ARG A 4 -22.35 10.78 -4.85
N GLU A 5 -22.41 10.63 -3.55
CA GLU A 5 -21.21 10.62 -2.68
C GLU A 5 -20.22 9.54 -3.10
N GLY A 6 -20.73 8.33 -3.41
CA GLY A 6 -19.89 7.22 -3.88
C GLY A 6 -19.21 7.52 -5.21
N VAL A 7 -19.92 8.12 -6.16
CA VAL A 7 -19.36 8.50 -7.46
C VAL A 7 -18.26 9.57 -7.29
N GLN A 8 -18.48 10.57 -6.44
CA GLN A 8 -17.48 11.62 -6.21
C GLN A 8 -16.21 11.07 -5.52
N LEU A 9 -16.37 10.20 -4.53
CA LEU A 9 -15.22 9.52 -3.93
C LEU A 9 -14.47 8.68 -4.98
N ALA A 10 -15.18 7.83 -5.72
CA ALA A 10 -14.58 6.98 -6.74
C ALA A 10 -13.84 7.82 -7.81
N ALA A 11 -14.40 8.92 -8.27
CA ALA A 11 -13.75 9.81 -9.22
C ALA A 11 -12.42 10.37 -8.67
N LEU A 12 -12.40 10.78 -7.40
CA LEU A 12 -11.18 11.28 -6.74
C LEU A 12 -10.12 10.19 -6.61
N LEU A 13 -10.51 8.97 -6.21
CA LEU A 13 -9.58 7.83 -6.09
C LEU A 13 -9.01 7.41 -7.44
N VAL A 14 -9.85 7.35 -8.48
CA VAL A 14 -9.42 7.01 -9.84
C VAL A 14 -8.48 8.08 -10.39
N ALA A 15 -8.78 9.36 -10.17
CA ALA A 15 -7.90 10.45 -10.60
C ALA A 15 -6.53 10.36 -9.90
N ALA A 16 -6.50 10.13 -8.58
CA ALA A 16 -5.26 9.97 -7.85
C ALA A 16 -4.47 8.74 -8.31
N ALA A 17 -5.12 7.58 -8.45
CA ALA A 17 -4.48 6.37 -8.95
C ALA A 17 -3.90 6.58 -10.35
N ALA A 18 -4.65 7.22 -11.26
CA ALA A 18 -4.18 7.53 -12.61
C ALA A 18 -2.95 8.45 -12.60
N LEU A 19 -2.94 9.49 -11.76
CA LEU A 19 -1.79 10.37 -11.59
C LEU A 19 -0.57 9.61 -11.07
N TYR A 20 -0.73 8.78 -10.07
CA TYR A 20 0.37 7.98 -9.48
C TYR A 20 0.93 6.96 -10.47
N VAL A 21 0.06 6.24 -11.19
CA VAL A 21 0.48 5.31 -12.24
C VAL A 21 1.22 6.05 -13.35
N THR A 22 0.69 7.18 -13.81
CA THR A 22 1.34 7.99 -14.85
C THR A 22 2.72 8.46 -14.39
N HIS A 23 2.84 8.96 -13.17
CA HIS A 23 4.12 9.39 -12.62
C HIS A 23 5.12 8.22 -12.53
N SER A 24 4.71 7.07 -12.00
CA SER A 24 5.55 5.88 -11.91
C SER A 24 6.03 5.41 -13.29
N PHE A 25 5.14 5.43 -14.30
CA PHE A 25 5.48 5.03 -15.67
C PHE A 25 6.42 6.02 -16.35
N LEU A 26 6.23 7.32 -16.13
CA LEU A 26 7.16 8.34 -16.65
C LEU A 26 8.54 8.17 -16.04
N ARG A 27 8.65 7.98 -14.73
CA ARG A 27 9.94 7.71 -14.06
C ARG A 27 10.63 6.47 -14.64
N TYR A 28 9.87 5.41 -14.86
CA TYR A 28 10.40 4.19 -15.49
C TYR A 28 10.88 4.46 -16.92
N ALA A 29 10.10 5.19 -17.72
CA ALA A 29 10.43 5.51 -19.11
C ALA A 29 11.61 6.47 -19.25
N THR A 30 11.84 7.35 -18.26
CA THR A 30 12.97 8.30 -18.23
C THR A 30 14.19 7.77 -17.47
N TYR A 31 14.20 6.49 -17.06
CA TYR A 31 15.26 5.86 -16.28
C TYR A 31 15.53 6.52 -14.92
N GLU A 32 14.54 7.19 -14.36
CA GLU A 32 14.59 7.78 -13.02
C GLU A 32 14.17 6.80 -11.92
N ALA A 33 13.53 5.69 -12.30
CA ALA A 33 13.20 4.62 -11.36
C ALA A 33 14.49 4.02 -10.77
N LYS A 34 14.48 3.80 -9.45
CA LYS A 34 15.64 3.25 -8.73
C LYS A 34 15.74 1.74 -9.02
N GLY A 35 16.57 1.38 -9.97
CA GLY A 35 16.73 -0.01 -10.42
C GLY A 35 17.12 -0.99 -9.32
N TYR A 36 17.77 -0.53 -8.23
CA TYR A 36 18.14 -1.37 -7.11
C TYR A 36 16.90 -1.89 -6.36
N ASP A 37 16.09 -0.99 -5.79
CA ASP A 37 14.92 -1.37 -4.98
C ASP A 37 13.85 -2.03 -5.87
N LEU A 38 13.50 -1.42 -6.99
CA LEU A 38 12.53 -1.97 -7.93
C LEU A 38 12.95 -3.34 -8.46
N GLY A 39 14.24 -3.54 -8.71
CA GLY A 39 14.80 -4.82 -9.18
C GLY A 39 14.72 -5.92 -8.11
N ILE A 40 14.93 -5.58 -6.83
CA ILE A 40 14.76 -6.52 -5.73
C ILE A 40 13.32 -7.04 -5.69
N PHE A 41 12.35 -6.13 -5.65
CA PHE A 41 10.94 -6.51 -5.52
C PHE A 41 10.40 -7.20 -6.78
N ASP A 42 10.82 -6.77 -7.98
CA ASP A 42 10.49 -7.48 -9.23
C ASP A 42 10.95 -8.93 -9.19
N GLN A 43 12.22 -9.17 -8.83
CA GLN A 43 12.76 -10.52 -8.75
C GLN A 43 12.01 -11.37 -7.72
N VAL A 44 11.77 -10.84 -6.54
CA VAL A 44 11.09 -11.55 -5.44
C VAL A 44 9.66 -11.95 -5.84
N VAL A 45 8.87 -11.02 -6.39
CA VAL A 45 7.49 -11.32 -6.80
C VAL A 45 7.47 -12.30 -7.96
N ARG A 46 8.42 -12.19 -8.89
CA ARG A 46 8.61 -13.15 -9.98
C ARG A 46 8.92 -14.56 -9.47
N GLN A 47 9.79 -14.69 -8.46
CA GLN A 47 10.07 -15.98 -7.83
C GLN A 47 8.83 -16.56 -7.17
N TYR A 48 8.07 -15.78 -6.42
CA TYR A 48 6.78 -16.22 -5.86
C TYR A 48 5.79 -16.65 -6.95
N ALA A 49 5.72 -15.93 -8.08
CA ALA A 49 4.85 -16.29 -9.21
C ALA A 49 5.24 -17.62 -9.85
N LEU A 50 6.49 -18.02 -9.75
CA LEU A 50 7.03 -19.30 -10.23
C LEU A 50 7.03 -20.38 -9.14
N PHE A 51 6.46 -20.10 -7.95
CA PHE A 51 6.46 -20.99 -6.78
C PHE A 51 7.86 -21.37 -6.30
N ASN A 52 8.85 -20.50 -6.53
CA ASN A 52 10.23 -20.67 -6.07
C ASN A 52 10.47 -19.93 -4.75
N ALA A 53 11.60 -20.20 -4.11
CA ALA A 53 12.10 -19.41 -2.99
C ALA A 53 12.34 -17.96 -3.44
N PRO A 54 11.98 -16.95 -2.60
CA PRO A 54 12.07 -15.52 -2.97
C PRO A 54 13.53 -15.05 -2.90
N LEU A 55 14.32 -15.42 -3.88
CA LEU A 55 15.71 -15.03 -4.03
C LEU A 55 15.82 -13.72 -4.83
N SER A 56 16.80 -12.89 -4.47
CA SER A 56 17.14 -11.68 -5.22
C SER A 56 18.65 -11.60 -5.45
N SER A 57 19.08 -11.76 -6.71
CA SER A 57 20.47 -11.63 -7.12
C SER A 57 21.00 -10.19 -7.02
N VAL A 58 20.11 -9.19 -6.95
CA VAL A 58 20.47 -7.78 -6.71
C VAL A 58 21.09 -7.60 -5.32
N LYS A 59 20.66 -8.40 -4.34
CA LYS A 59 21.21 -8.40 -2.96
C LYS A 59 22.45 -9.28 -2.83
N GLY A 60 22.63 -10.26 -3.71
CA GLY A 60 23.73 -11.20 -3.69
C GLY A 60 23.37 -12.57 -4.25
N VAL A 61 24.36 -13.41 -4.47
CA VAL A 61 24.13 -14.78 -4.95
C VAL A 61 23.32 -15.56 -3.94
N ASP A 62 22.22 -16.18 -4.39
CA ASP A 62 21.30 -16.99 -3.57
C ASP A 62 20.73 -16.25 -2.33
N PHE A 63 20.70 -14.93 -2.36
CA PHE A 63 20.21 -14.14 -1.23
C PHE A 63 18.71 -14.30 -1.06
N HIS A 64 18.31 -14.92 0.06
CA HIS A 64 16.91 -15.13 0.42
C HIS A 64 16.35 -13.88 1.08
N ILE A 65 15.39 -13.22 0.44
CA ILE A 65 14.93 -11.87 0.82
C ILE A 65 14.31 -11.81 2.22
N LEU A 66 13.68 -12.89 2.72
CA LEU A 66 13.12 -12.91 4.08
C LEU A 66 14.21 -12.91 5.19
N GLY A 67 15.49 -13.02 4.80
CA GLY A 67 16.62 -12.80 5.69
C GLY A 67 17.04 -11.33 5.80
N ASP A 68 16.54 -10.47 4.91
CA ASP A 68 16.73 -9.02 4.96
C ASP A 68 15.61 -8.37 5.79
N HIS A 69 14.37 -8.56 5.31
CA HIS A 69 13.14 -8.14 6.00
C HIS A 69 12.08 -9.24 5.91
N PHE A 70 11.28 -9.38 6.98
CA PHE A 70 10.17 -10.31 6.98
C PHE A 70 8.93 -9.67 6.32
N HIS A 71 8.81 -9.87 5.00
CA HIS A 71 7.71 -9.32 4.19
C HIS A 71 7.02 -10.37 3.30
N PRO A 72 6.48 -11.46 3.88
CA PRO A 72 5.81 -12.51 3.10
C PRO A 72 4.57 -12.02 2.35
N ILE A 73 4.04 -10.84 2.68
CA ILE A 73 2.90 -10.21 1.96
C ILE A 73 3.17 -10.07 0.46
N LEU A 74 4.44 -9.98 0.03
CA LEU A 74 4.79 -9.88 -1.38
C LEU A 74 4.33 -11.09 -2.20
N ALA A 75 4.15 -12.26 -1.57
CA ALA A 75 3.59 -13.44 -2.23
C ALA A 75 2.17 -13.21 -2.76
N LEU A 76 1.39 -12.29 -2.14
CA LEU A 76 0.06 -11.91 -2.63
C LEU A 76 0.11 -11.17 -3.97
N LEU A 77 1.27 -10.71 -4.40
CA LEU A 77 1.46 -10.04 -5.68
C LEU A 77 1.74 -11.03 -6.82
N ALA A 78 2.06 -12.29 -6.52
CA ALA A 78 2.36 -13.32 -7.51
C ALA A 78 1.27 -13.47 -8.61
N PRO A 79 -0.05 -13.47 -8.29
CA PRO A 79 -1.09 -13.58 -9.31
C PRO A 79 -1.07 -12.44 -10.34
N PHE A 80 -0.65 -11.24 -9.97
CA PHE A 80 -0.53 -10.13 -10.93
C PHE A 80 0.59 -10.38 -11.94
N TYR A 81 1.67 -11.06 -11.52
CA TYR A 81 2.78 -11.42 -12.41
C TYR A 81 2.43 -12.57 -13.36
N TRP A 82 1.40 -13.36 -13.09
CA TRP A 82 0.88 -14.33 -14.07
C TRP A 82 0.20 -13.63 -15.26
N VAL A 83 -0.36 -12.43 -15.02
CA VAL A 83 -1.04 -11.63 -16.04
C VAL A 83 -0.06 -10.68 -16.74
N TRP A 84 0.79 -10.02 -15.96
CA TRP A 84 1.73 -9.03 -16.50
C TRP A 84 3.05 -9.04 -15.70
N PRO A 85 4.01 -9.91 -16.10
CA PRO A 85 5.30 -10.07 -15.42
C PRO A 85 6.29 -8.95 -15.76
N ASP A 86 5.97 -7.73 -15.37
CA ASP A 86 6.72 -6.51 -15.67
C ASP A 86 6.87 -5.68 -14.39
N PRO A 87 8.05 -5.10 -14.09
CA PRO A 87 8.26 -4.31 -12.87
C PRO A 87 7.31 -3.11 -12.75
N ARG A 88 6.75 -2.58 -13.84
CA ARG A 88 5.73 -1.52 -13.82
C ARG A 88 4.43 -1.94 -13.14
N MET A 89 4.16 -3.26 -13.07
CA MET A 89 3.03 -3.79 -12.30
C MET A 89 3.12 -3.39 -10.82
N LEU A 90 4.33 -3.36 -10.24
CA LEU A 90 4.53 -2.93 -8.86
C LEU A 90 4.15 -1.46 -8.66
N GLY A 91 4.45 -0.59 -9.63
CA GLY A 91 4.00 0.80 -9.63
C GLY A 91 2.47 0.93 -9.67
N VAL A 92 1.79 0.09 -10.46
CA VAL A 92 0.31 0.02 -10.47
C VAL A 92 -0.24 -0.43 -9.12
N VAL A 93 0.33 -1.48 -8.54
CA VAL A 93 -0.08 -1.99 -7.22
C VAL A 93 0.09 -0.92 -6.13
N MET A 94 1.24 -0.24 -6.11
CA MET A 94 1.50 0.87 -5.20
C MET A 94 0.45 1.97 -5.34
N ALA A 95 0.19 2.43 -6.57
CA ALA A 95 -0.78 3.49 -6.84
C ALA A 95 -2.19 3.12 -6.37
N LEU A 96 -2.61 1.88 -6.64
CA LEU A 96 -3.92 1.38 -6.21
C LEU A 96 -4.00 1.21 -4.69
N ALA A 97 -2.95 0.72 -4.04
CA ALA A 97 -2.88 0.58 -2.58
C ALA A 97 -3.00 1.94 -1.89
N LEU A 98 -2.23 2.94 -2.35
CA LEU A 98 -2.29 4.30 -1.81
C LEU A 98 -3.66 4.95 -2.03
N ALA A 99 -4.22 4.84 -3.23
CA ALA A 99 -5.57 5.37 -3.49
C ALA A 99 -6.63 4.67 -2.61
N ALA A 100 -6.59 3.35 -2.50
CA ALA A 100 -7.53 2.56 -1.71
C ALA A 100 -7.47 2.89 -0.20
N SER A 101 -6.31 3.30 0.32
CA SER A 101 -6.15 3.69 1.73
C SER A 101 -7.02 4.88 2.13
N ALA A 102 -7.43 5.71 1.17
CA ALA A 102 -8.29 6.86 1.42
C ALA A 102 -9.77 6.49 1.66
N VAL A 103 -10.19 5.26 1.30
CA VAL A 103 -11.57 4.80 1.53
C VAL A 103 -11.93 4.77 3.02
N PRO A 104 -11.17 4.06 3.90
CA PRO A 104 -11.46 4.07 5.33
C PRO A 104 -11.32 5.45 5.96
N VAL A 105 -10.43 6.31 5.46
CA VAL A 105 -10.31 7.71 5.90
C VAL A 105 -11.58 8.49 5.57
N TYR A 106 -12.11 8.34 4.35
CA TYR A 106 -13.40 8.92 4.00
C TYR A 106 -14.52 8.43 4.92
N LEU A 107 -14.63 7.13 5.13
CA LEU A 107 -15.69 6.54 5.97
C LEU A 107 -15.60 7.02 7.41
N PHE A 108 -14.39 7.15 7.95
CA PHE A 108 -14.14 7.68 9.28
C PHE A 108 -14.54 9.17 9.40
N ALA A 109 -14.05 10.00 8.48
CA ALA A 109 -14.35 11.43 8.46
C ALA A 109 -15.84 11.69 8.22
N ARG A 110 -16.47 10.95 7.30
CA ARG A 110 -17.88 11.11 6.93
C ARG A 110 -18.84 10.87 8.10
N ARG A 111 -18.48 9.99 9.03
CA ARG A 111 -19.28 9.73 10.25
C ARG A 111 -19.29 10.91 11.22
N ARG A 112 -18.22 11.72 11.25
CA ARG A 112 -17.99 12.79 12.22
C ARG A 112 -18.26 14.18 11.68
N THR A 113 -18.21 14.31 10.36
CA THR A 113 -18.33 15.61 9.68
C THR A 113 -19.38 15.53 8.58
N GLY A 114 -19.25 16.29 7.55
CA GLY A 114 -20.10 16.21 6.35
C GLY A 114 -19.34 15.62 5.17
N HIS A 115 -20.07 15.32 4.08
CA HIS A 115 -19.50 14.76 2.86
C HIS A 115 -18.36 15.64 2.28
N GLY A 116 -18.57 16.97 2.21
CA GLY A 116 -17.56 17.89 1.66
C GLY A 116 -16.26 17.88 2.46
N VAL A 117 -16.33 17.88 3.80
CA VAL A 117 -15.16 17.81 4.69
C VAL A 117 -14.45 16.46 4.54
N ALA A 118 -15.21 15.37 4.45
CA ALA A 118 -14.63 14.03 4.24
C ALA A 118 -13.89 13.92 2.89
N LEU A 119 -14.45 14.48 1.81
CA LEU A 119 -13.76 14.56 0.52
C LEU A 119 -12.51 15.43 0.57
N ALA A 120 -12.58 16.57 1.26
CA ALA A 120 -11.41 17.44 1.44
C ALA A 120 -10.29 16.72 2.23
N ALA A 121 -10.63 15.95 3.27
CA ALA A 121 -9.67 15.15 4.02
C ALA A 121 -9.01 14.07 3.14
N VAL A 122 -9.78 13.39 2.29
CA VAL A 122 -9.26 12.43 1.32
C VAL A 122 -8.34 13.13 0.31
N ALA A 123 -8.74 14.25 -0.25
CA ALA A 123 -7.91 15.01 -1.18
C ALA A 123 -6.61 15.48 -0.52
N ALA A 124 -6.68 15.97 0.71
CA ALA A 124 -5.50 16.39 1.49
C ALA A 124 -4.55 15.20 1.74
N LEU A 125 -5.08 14.01 2.07
CA LEU A 125 -4.27 12.81 2.24
C LEU A 125 -3.58 12.42 0.93
N LEU A 126 -4.34 12.29 -0.17
CA LEU A 126 -3.80 11.87 -1.46
C LEU A 126 -2.79 12.89 -2.04
N LEU A 127 -2.93 14.17 -1.73
CA LEU A 127 -2.00 15.22 -2.13
C LEU A 127 -0.89 15.47 -1.09
N SER A 128 -0.90 14.75 0.03
CA SER A 128 0.08 14.97 1.10
C SER A 128 1.48 14.58 0.69
N TRP A 129 2.47 15.26 1.29
CA TRP A 129 3.89 15.00 1.04
C TRP A 129 4.29 13.53 1.24
N PRO A 130 3.86 12.79 2.28
CA PRO A 130 4.23 11.40 2.44
C PRO A 130 3.79 10.51 1.26
N PHE A 131 2.58 10.72 0.73
CA PHE A 131 2.08 9.98 -0.42
C PHE A 131 2.87 10.31 -1.69
N GLN A 132 3.17 11.59 -1.92
CA GLN A 132 4.00 12.02 -3.05
C GLN A 132 5.41 11.44 -2.95
N ALA A 133 6.00 11.44 -1.75
CA ALA A 133 7.30 10.87 -1.50
C ALA A 133 7.33 9.35 -1.79
N MET A 134 6.31 8.60 -1.32
CA MET A 134 6.20 7.15 -1.60
C MET A 134 6.13 6.86 -3.10
N VAL A 135 5.29 7.59 -3.84
CA VAL A 135 5.16 7.42 -5.30
C VAL A 135 6.46 7.79 -6.02
N ASN A 136 7.18 8.80 -5.54
CA ASN A 136 8.46 9.24 -6.12
C ASN A 136 9.63 8.32 -5.75
N TRP A 137 9.48 7.47 -4.74
CA TRP A 137 10.54 6.54 -4.30
C TRP A 137 10.48 5.17 -4.99
N ASP A 138 9.49 4.94 -5.83
CA ASP A 138 9.14 3.66 -6.45
C ASP A 138 8.50 2.66 -5.44
N PHE A 139 8.18 1.45 -5.91
CA PHE A 139 7.49 0.47 -5.08
C PHE A 139 8.36 -0.02 -3.93
N HIS A 140 7.78 0.01 -2.73
CA HIS A 140 8.27 -0.69 -1.54
C HIS A 140 7.10 -1.41 -0.86
N GLU A 141 7.39 -2.53 -0.20
CA GLU A 141 6.39 -3.37 0.49
C GLU A 141 5.58 -2.59 1.53
N VAL A 142 6.19 -1.59 2.18
CA VAL A 142 5.52 -0.73 3.16
C VAL A 142 4.31 0.02 2.60
N THR A 143 4.24 0.23 1.28
CA THR A 143 3.08 0.85 0.65
C THR A 143 1.82 -0.01 0.78
N LEU A 144 1.97 -1.34 0.90
CA LEU A 144 0.88 -2.26 1.16
C LEU A 144 0.36 -2.14 2.61
N GLY A 145 1.21 -1.70 3.52
CA GLY A 145 0.84 -1.43 4.91
C GLY A 145 -0.11 -0.24 5.07
N VAL A 146 -0.04 0.75 4.17
CA VAL A 146 -0.85 1.98 4.28
C VAL A 146 -2.35 1.71 4.26
N PRO A 147 -2.92 0.99 3.29
CA PRO A 147 -4.35 0.64 3.31
C PRO A 147 -4.71 -0.28 4.49
N ILE A 148 -3.83 -1.23 4.85
CA ILE A 148 -4.08 -2.15 5.98
C ILE A 148 -4.20 -1.36 7.28
N LEU A 149 -3.26 -0.44 7.54
CA LEU A 149 -3.28 0.44 8.72
C LEU A 149 -4.51 1.34 8.72
N ALA A 150 -4.88 1.93 7.60
CA ALA A 150 -6.05 2.78 7.50
C ALA A 150 -7.35 2.01 7.81
N TRP A 151 -7.49 0.78 7.30
CA TRP A 151 -8.60 -0.09 7.63
C TRP A 151 -8.56 -0.58 9.07
N LEU A 152 -7.37 -0.83 9.65
CA LEU A 152 -7.21 -1.19 11.05
C LEU A 152 -7.74 -0.09 11.96
N VAL A 153 -7.34 1.16 11.75
CA VAL A 153 -7.84 2.30 12.53
C VAL A 153 -9.35 2.43 12.41
N TRP A 154 -9.91 2.28 11.20
CA TRP A 154 -11.36 2.30 11.00
C TRP A 154 -12.09 1.14 11.69
N ALA A 155 -11.47 -0.05 11.72
CA ALA A 155 -12.05 -1.21 12.40
C ALA A 155 -12.04 -1.04 13.94
N LEU A 156 -10.95 -0.49 14.50
CA LEU A 156 -10.82 -0.16 15.92
C LEU A 156 -11.86 0.89 16.32
N ASP A 157 -12.01 1.97 15.56
CA ASP A 157 -13.02 3.00 15.77
C ASP A 157 -14.45 2.44 15.76
N GLY A 158 -14.69 1.45 14.91
CA GLY A 158 -15.97 0.73 14.82
C GLY A 158 -16.13 -0.43 15.81
N GLN A 159 -15.20 -0.62 16.76
CA GLN A 159 -15.16 -1.72 17.73
C GLN A 159 -15.28 -3.12 17.09
N ARG A 160 -14.70 -3.29 15.90
CA ARG A 160 -14.71 -4.54 15.14
C ARG A 160 -13.49 -5.39 15.46
N ALA A 161 -13.45 -5.96 16.64
CA ALA A 161 -12.27 -6.63 17.20
C ALA A 161 -11.67 -7.70 16.28
N TRP A 162 -12.47 -8.62 15.73
CA TRP A 162 -11.95 -9.67 14.83
C TRP A 162 -11.33 -9.13 13.55
N LEU A 163 -11.96 -8.09 12.95
CA LEU A 163 -11.40 -7.44 11.76
C LEU A 163 -10.09 -6.72 12.11
N ALA A 164 -10.06 -6.01 13.23
CA ALA A 164 -8.85 -5.33 13.69
C ALA A 164 -7.72 -6.32 13.97
N THR A 165 -8.00 -7.46 14.62
CA THR A 165 -7.01 -8.51 14.86
C THR A 165 -6.47 -9.09 13.54
N GLY A 166 -7.35 -9.38 12.57
CA GLY A 166 -6.93 -9.88 11.26
C GLY A 166 -6.07 -8.87 10.49
N LEU A 167 -6.44 -7.58 10.52
CA LEU A 167 -5.66 -6.51 9.88
C LEU A 167 -4.33 -6.27 10.58
N ALA A 168 -4.28 -6.36 11.92
CA ALA A 168 -3.04 -6.28 12.68
C ALA A 168 -2.10 -7.44 12.34
N ALA A 169 -2.61 -8.68 12.27
CA ALA A 169 -1.84 -9.84 11.85
C ALA A 169 -1.32 -9.69 10.41
N LEU A 170 -2.17 -9.20 9.49
CA LEU A 170 -1.77 -8.93 8.11
C LEU A 170 -0.68 -7.84 8.03
N LEU A 171 -0.77 -6.79 8.86
CA LEU A 171 0.21 -5.71 8.90
C LEU A 171 1.61 -6.23 9.29
N LEU A 172 1.69 -7.21 10.20
CA LEU A 172 2.97 -7.84 10.58
C LEU A 172 3.63 -8.63 9.43
N THR A 173 2.86 -9.02 8.40
CA THR A 173 3.41 -9.68 7.21
C THR A 173 3.97 -8.69 6.18
N VAL A 174 3.77 -7.40 6.38
CA VAL A 174 4.32 -6.34 5.51
C VAL A 174 5.80 -6.13 5.79
N ARG A 175 6.13 -6.00 7.07
CA ARG A 175 7.52 -5.92 7.56
C ARG A 175 7.52 -6.08 9.08
N GLU A 176 8.60 -6.62 9.64
CA GLU A 176 8.72 -6.91 11.09
C GLU A 176 8.57 -5.66 11.97
N ASP A 177 9.03 -4.49 11.48
CA ASP A 177 8.95 -3.22 12.22
C ASP A 177 7.53 -2.64 12.30
N MET A 178 6.57 -3.17 11.55
CA MET A 178 5.14 -2.83 11.71
C MET A 178 4.61 -3.16 13.11
N GLY A 179 5.30 -4.05 13.85
CA GLY A 179 5.04 -4.29 15.27
C GLY A 179 5.15 -3.03 16.14
N VAL A 180 6.10 -2.14 15.83
CA VAL A 180 6.26 -0.84 16.53
C VAL A 180 5.08 0.07 16.21
N THR A 181 4.63 0.08 14.95
CA THR A 181 3.43 0.83 14.53
C THR A 181 2.18 0.34 15.27
N LEU A 182 2.00 -0.99 15.39
CA LEU A 182 0.89 -1.57 16.14
C LEU A 182 0.95 -1.22 17.62
N LEU A 183 2.14 -1.23 18.22
CA LEU A 183 2.31 -0.79 19.61
C LEU A 183 1.90 0.68 19.79
N ALA A 184 2.32 1.56 18.87
CA ALA A 184 1.93 2.97 18.91
C ALA A 184 0.39 3.14 18.79
N VAL A 185 -0.25 2.41 17.87
CA VAL A 185 -1.73 2.41 17.75
C VAL A 185 -2.38 1.91 19.03
N ALA A 186 -1.90 0.82 19.62
CA ALA A 186 -2.44 0.27 20.87
C ALA A 186 -2.33 1.26 22.03
N LEU A 187 -1.20 1.95 22.17
CA LEU A 187 -0.99 2.96 23.20
C LEU A 187 -1.95 4.14 23.05
N VAL A 188 -2.14 4.63 21.81
CA VAL A 188 -3.09 5.73 21.54
C VAL A 188 -4.54 5.31 21.84
N MET A 189 -4.89 4.06 21.59
CA MET A 189 -6.25 3.54 21.85
C MET A 189 -6.51 3.22 23.33
N ALA A 190 -5.46 3.12 24.16
CA ALA A 190 -5.57 2.86 25.60
C ALA A 190 -5.78 4.14 26.45
N ILE A 191 -5.62 5.32 25.85
CA ILE A 191 -5.81 6.64 26.48
C ILE A 191 -7.24 7.13 26.24
#